data_59e770d8e1e1ba789afb156feb5e330d
#
_entry.id   59e770d8e1e1ba789afb156feb5e330d
#
_cell.length_a   1.000
_cell.length_b   1.000
_cell.length_c   1.000
_cell.angle_alpha   90.00
_cell.angle_beta   90.00
_cell.angle_gamma   90.00
#
_symmetry.space_group_name_H-M   'P 1'
#
loop_
_entity.id
_entity.type
_entity.pdbx_description
1 polymer ?
#
loop_
_entity_poly.entity_id
_entity_poly.type
_entity_poly.pdbx_seq_one_letter_code
_entity_poly.pdbx_strand_id
1 'polypeptide(L)'
;MAQVVSVSFDVVAEEQVPWVAHPRFADIQMKPMLTSAANPLASVSRVRVPPGGVIGWHQHASQTETVYVLAGDSTLTLGATPVPFSAGQIVAIPPTVRHTLINDGAEPVELLCFFTPPIA
;
A
#
# COMPACT_ATOMS: atom_id res chain seq x y z
N MET A 1 -16.17 20.51 -34.24
CA MET A 1 -16.90 19.33 -33.72
C MET A 1 -16.10 18.66 -32.64
N ALA A 2 -16.70 18.39 -31.51
CA ALA A 2 -16.03 17.71 -30.44
C ALA A 2 -15.73 16.25 -30.81
N GLN A 3 -14.55 15.80 -30.51
CA GLN A 3 -14.15 14.41 -30.70
C GLN A 3 -14.71 13.59 -29.56
N VAL A 4 -15.43 12.51 -29.88
CA VAL A 4 -15.86 11.56 -28.86
C VAL A 4 -14.72 10.61 -28.55
N VAL A 5 -14.26 10.66 -27.32
CA VAL A 5 -13.22 9.75 -26.81
C VAL A 5 -13.92 8.58 -26.15
N SER A 6 -13.66 7.37 -26.65
CA SER A 6 -14.14 6.16 -25.97
C SER A 6 -13.38 5.98 -24.66
N VAL A 7 -14.14 5.85 -23.57
CA VAL A 7 -13.59 5.55 -22.27
C VAL A 7 -13.95 4.10 -21.96
N SER A 8 -12.93 3.28 -21.72
CA SER A 8 -13.13 1.91 -21.25
C SER A 8 -12.58 1.78 -19.84
N PHE A 9 -13.23 0.98 -19.05
CA PHE A 9 -12.79 0.69 -17.70
C PHE A 9 -13.16 -0.75 -17.33
N ASP A 10 -12.38 -1.33 -16.43
CA ASP A 10 -12.63 -2.65 -15.90
C ASP A 10 -12.91 -2.54 -14.40
N VAL A 11 -13.83 -3.38 -13.94
CA VAL A 11 -14.06 -3.58 -12.52
C VAL A 11 -13.18 -4.73 -12.06
N VAL A 12 -12.30 -4.47 -11.11
CA VAL A 12 -11.37 -5.48 -10.59
C VAL A 12 -11.99 -6.14 -9.38
N ALA A 13 -12.16 -7.46 -9.44
CA ALA A 13 -12.58 -8.26 -8.29
C ALA A 13 -11.32 -8.71 -7.53
N GLU A 14 -11.22 -8.36 -6.26
CA GLU A 14 -10.03 -8.64 -5.46
C GLU A 14 -9.67 -10.13 -5.43
N GLU A 15 -10.67 -11.00 -5.31
CA GLU A 15 -10.45 -12.44 -5.25
C GLU A 15 -9.82 -13.03 -6.53
N GLN A 16 -9.86 -12.29 -7.63
CA GLN A 16 -9.23 -12.68 -8.89
C GLN A 16 -7.82 -12.14 -9.05
N VAL A 17 -7.39 -11.24 -8.17
CA VAL A 17 -6.03 -10.71 -8.18
C VAL A 17 -5.17 -11.62 -7.29
N PRO A 18 -4.13 -12.26 -7.85
CA PRO A 18 -3.30 -13.15 -7.05
C PRO A 18 -2.42 -12.38 -6.09
N TRP A 19 -2.14 -12.98 -4.93
CA TRP A 19 -1.07 -12.53 -4.05
C TRP A 19 0.27 -12.82 -4.70
N VAL A 20 1.16 -11.85 -4.71
CA VAL A 20 2.52 -11.99 -5.21
C VAL A 20 3.50 -11.54 -4.13
N ALA A 21 4.73 -12.06 -4.19
CA ALA A 21 5.77 -11.62 -3.27
C ALA A 21 6.09 -10.14 -3.51
N HIS A 22 6.25 -9.39 -2.41
CA HIS A 22 6.71 -8.01 -2.52
C HIS A 22 8.12 -7.99 -3.11
N PRO A 23 8.42 -7.10 -4.06
CA PRO A 23 9.72 -7.12 -4.75
C PRO A 23 10.90 -6.72 -3.87
N ARG A 24 10.66 -6.05 -2.75
CA ARG A 24 11.73 -5.53 -1.88
C ARG A 24 11.81 -6.19 -0.52
N PHE A 25 10.69 -6.62 0.06
CA PHE A 25 10.63 -7.07 1.45
C PHE A 25 10.27 -8.54 1.54
N ALA A 26 11.13 -9.32 2.20
CA ALA A 26 10.91 -10.75 2.41
C ALA A 26 9.63 -10.99 3.23
N ASP A 27 8.91 -12.06 2.89
CA ASP A 27 7.70 -12.53 3.57
C ASP A 27 6.50 -11.58 3.47
N ILE A 28 6.63 -10.46 2.81
CA ILE A 28 5.53 -9.53 2.54
C ILE A 28 4.87 -9.93 1.22
N GLN A 29 3.54 -10.00 1.23
CA GLN A 29 2.74 -10.29 0.03
C GLN A 29 1.94 -9.07 -0.37
N MET A 30 1.70 -8.93 -1.67
CA MET A 30 0.91 -7.84 -2.21
C MET A 30 -0.02 -8.30 -3.32
N LYS A 31 -1.10 -7.56 -3.50
CA LYS A 31 -1.98 -7.63 -4.67
C LYS A 31 -2.00 -6.27 -5.34
N PRO A 32 -1.42 -6.11 -6.52
CA PRO A 32 -1.56 -4.86 -7.28
C PRO A 32 -2.98 -4.81 -7.86
N MET A 33 -3.84 -4.00 -7.23
CA MET A 33 -5.25 -3.88 -7.60
C MET A 33 -5.43 -2.96 -8.80
N LEU A 34 -4.80 -1.80 -8.77
CA LEU A 34 -4.79 -0.83 -9.87
C LEU A 34 -3.37 -0.33 -10.06
N THR A 35 -2.92 -0.36 -11.31
CA THR A 35 -1.63 0.20 -11.72
C THR A 35 -1.83 1.47 -12.53
N SER A 36 -0.74 2.12 -12.91
CA SER A 36 -0.77 3.30 -13.78
C SER A 36 -1.44 3.05 -15.13
N ALA A 37 -1.51 1.81 -15.57
CA ALA A 37 -2.20 1.44 -16.81
C ALA A 37 -3.72 1.67 -16.71
N ALA A 38 -4.29 1.48 -15.52
CA ALA A 38 -5.72 1.69 -15.29
C ALA A 38 -6.01 3.09 -14.75
N ASN A 39 -5.10 3.67 -13.96
CA ASN A 39 -5.29 4.97 -13.35
C ASN A 39 -3.96 5.75 -13.37
N PRO A 40 -3.84 6.80 -14.18
CA PRO A 40 -2.59 7.58 -14.26
C PRO A 40 -2.35 8.46 -13.02
N LEU A 41 -3.29 8.56 -12.10
CA LEU A 41 -3.19 9.43 -10.93
C LEU A 41 -2.91 8.69 -9.63
N ALA A 42 -3.19 7.39 -9.56
CA ALA A 42 -2.97 6.60 -8.36
C ALA A 42 -2.80 5.12 -8.67
N SER A 43 -1.89 4.46 -7.99
CA SER A 43 -1.86 3.00 -7.92
C SER A 43 -2.40 2.54 -6.58
N VAL A 44 -3.02 1.36 -6.54
CA VAL A 44 -3.66 0.80 -5.36
C VAL A 44 -3.27 -0.65 -5.20
N SER A 45 -2.79 -1.00 -4.02
CA SER A 45 -2.39 -2.38 -3.70
C SER A 45 -2.91 -2.81 -2.34
N ARG A 46 -3.24 -4.10 -2.22
CA ARG A 46 -3.35 -4.77 -0.94
C ARG A 46 -1.98 -5.24 -0.52
N VAL A 47 -1.66 -5.12 0.76
CA VAL A 47 -0.41 -5.61 1.34
C VAL A 47 -0.72 -6.41 2.58
N ARG A 48 -0.09 -7.59 2.70
CA ARG A 48 -0.23 -8.46 3.87
C ARG A 48 1.11 -8.62 4.54
N VAL A 49 1.15 -8.34 5.85
CA VAL A 49 2.33 -8.48 6.69
C VAL A 49 2.06 -9.60 7.70
N PRO A 50 2.78 -10.73 7.62
CA PRO A 50 2.57 -11.81 8.58
C PRO A 50 3.04 -11.42 9.98
N PRO A 51 2.63 -12.16 11.04
CA PRO A 51 3.17 -11.92 12.37
C PRO A 51 4.71 -12.00 12.36
N GLY A 52 5.34 -11.00 12.97
CA GLY A 52 6.79 -10.83 12.95
C GLY A 52 7.34 -10.24 11.64
N GLY A 53 6.50 -10.03 10.65
CA GLY A 53 6.92 -9.44 9.38
C GLY A 53 7.28 -7.97 9.51
N VAL A 54 8.18 -7.52 8.63
CA VAL A 54 8.69 -6.15 8.64
C VAL A 54 8.70 -5.61 7.22
N ILE A 55 8.03 -4.47 7.03
CA ILE A 55 8.29 -3.63 5.87
C ILE A 55 9.44 -2.72 6.28
N GLY A 56 10.64 -3.01 5.77
CA GLY A 56 11.87 -2.36 6.19
C GLY A 56 11.91 -0.88 5.89
N TRP A 57 12.89 -0.18 6.45
CA TRP A 57 13.07 1.24 6.25
C TRP A 57 13.18 1.59 4.77
N HIS A 58 12.34 2.53 4.33
CA HIS A 58 12.34 3.04 2.96
C HIS A 58 11.65 4.40 2.89
N GLN A 59 11.76 5.03 1.74
CA GLN A 59 11.07 6.28 1.42
C GLN A 59 10.74 6.29 -0.07
N HIS A 60 9.78 7.12 -0.45
CA HIS A 60 9.40 7.33 -1.84
C HIS A 60 9.79 8.75 -2.24
N ALA A 61 10.46 8.88 -3.40
CA ALA A 61 11.04 10.17 -3.81
C ALA A 61 9.98 11.20 -4.19
N SER A 62 8.89 10.78 -4.81
CA SER A 62 7.87 11.67 -5.38
C SER A 62 6.43 11.28 -5.07
N GLN A 63 6.18 10.08 -4.53
CA GLN A 63 4.83 9.63 -4.21
C GLN A 63 4.49 9.94 -2.76
N THR A 64 3.23 10.36 -2.54
CA THR A 64 2.59 10.23 -1.23
C THR A 64 2.02 8.81 -1.13
N GLU A 65 2.31 8.12 -0.06
CA GLU A 65 1.69 6.84 0.24
C GLU A 65 0.60 7.02 1.29
N THR A 66 -0.63 6.70 0.91
CA THR A 66 -1.76 6.68 1.85
C THR A 66 -2.05 5.24 2.21
N VAL A 67 -2.04 4.92 3.49
CA VAL A 67 -2.21 3.56 3.99
C VAL A 67 -3.37 3.50 4.95
N TYR A 68 -4.28 2.58 4.70
CA TYR A 68 -5.40 2.25 5.58
C TYR A 68 -5.23 0.83 6.10
N VAL A 69 -5.35 0.64 7.42
CA VAL A 69 -5.28 -0.68 8.03
C VAL A 69 -6.64 -1.33 8.02
N LEU A 70 -6.77 -2.43 7.29
CA LEU A 70 -8.00 -3.21 7.20
C LEU A 70 -8.14 -4.19 8.37
N ALA A 71 -7.04 -4.75 8.83
CA ALA A 71 -7.02 -5.73 9.93
C ALA A 71 -5.65 -5.77 10.59
N GLY A 72 -5.63 -6.11 11.86
CA GLY A 72 -4.41 -6.33 12.64
C GLY A 72 -3.89 -5.08 13.34
N ASP A 73 -2.80 -5.28 14.06
CA ASP A 73 -2.10 -4.25 14.84
C ASP A 73 -0.65 -4.22 14.42
N SER A 74 -0.10 -3.02 14.28
CA SER A 74 1.29 -2.82 13.89
C SER A 74 1.88 -1.61 14.58
N THR A 75 3.19 -1.45 14.44
CA THR A 75 3.90 -0.22 14.80
C THR A 75 4.47 0.37 13.52
N LEU A 76 4.06 1.60 13.22
CA LEU A 76 4.57 2.39 12.12
C LEU A 76 5.52 3.44 12.68
N THR A 77 6.74 3.49 12.16
CA THR A 77 7.70 4.54 12.54
C THR A 77 7.90 5.47 11.36
N LEU A 78 7.57 6.73 11.57
CA LEU A 78 7.73 7.81 10.59
C LEU A 78 8.89 8.69 11.03
N GLY A 79 9.98 8.68 10.27
CA GLY A 79 11.22 9.34 10.70
C GLY A 79 11.72 8.72 12.01
N ALA A 80 11.66 9.47 13.11
CA ALA A 80 12.07 9.00 14.43
C ALA A 80 10.89 8.70 15.36
N THR A 81 9.64 8.81 14.87
CA THR A 81 8.45 8.74 15.72
C THR A 81 7.69 7.44 15.50
N PRO A 82 7.73 6.50 16.46
CA PRO A 82 6.90 5.31 16.41
C PRO A 82 5.47 5.63 16.82
N VAL A 83 4.50 5.07 16.10
CA VAL A 83 3.08 5.20 16.41
C VAL A 83 2.40 3.84 16.30
N PRO A 84 1.44 3.52 17.19
CA PRO A 84 0.56 2.38 16.98
C PRO A 84 -0.26 2.61 15.71
N PHE A 85 -0.37 1.57 14.87
CA PHE A 85 -1.08 1.67 13.62
C PHE A 85 -1.91 0.42 13.41
N SER A 86 -3.22 0.54 13.70
CA SER A 86 -4.12 -0.58 13.86
C SER A 86 -5.36 -0.44 12.99
N ALA A 87 -6.15 -1.50 12.91
CA ALA A 87 -7.35 -1.59 12.07
C ALA A 87 -8.25 -0.34 12.22
N GLY A 88 -8.69 0.20 11.10
CA GLY A 88 -9.52 1.41 11.04
C GLY A 88 -8.75 2.73 11.03
N GLN A 89 -7.43 2.70 11.09
CA GLN A 89 -6.60 3.90 11.05
C GLN A 89 -6.02 4.12 9.66
N ILE A 90 -5.77 5.38 9.32
CA ILE A 90 -5.24 5.80 8.03
C ILE A 90 -4.13 6.82 8.23
N VAL A 91 -3.12 6.79 7.37
CA VAL A 91 -2.03 7.75 7.36
C VAL A 91 -1.69 8.15 5.94
N ALA A 92 -1.31 9.40 5.72
CA ALA A 92 -0.70 9.85 4.48
C ALA A 92 0.78 10.14 4.77
N ILE A 93 1.66 9.39 4.11
CA ILE A 93 3.10 9.52 4.28
C ILE A 93 3.63 10.37 3.12
N PRO A 94 4.14 11.59 3.41
CA PRO A 94 4.65 12.47 2.36
C PRO A 94 5.87 11.87 1.65
N PRO A 95 6.18 12.35 0.44
CA PRO A 95 7.44 11.99 -0.22
C PRO A 95 8.64 12.27 0.68
N THR A 96 9.68 11.44 0.57
CA THR A 96 10.96 11.56 1.26
C THR A 96 10.94 11.29 2.77
N VAL A 97 9.80 11.03 3.37
CA VAL A 97 9.73 10.64 4.77
C VAL A 97 10.06 9.15 4.91
N ARG A 98 11.16 8.85 5.58
CA ARG A 98 11.56 7.46 5.86
C ARG A 98 10.59 6.83 6.84
N HIS A 99 10.22 5.58 6.55
CA HIS A 99 9.27 4.86 7.38
C HIS A 99 9.52 3.36 7.35
N THR A 100 9.06 2.69 8.39
CA THR A 100 9.04 1.23 8.51
C THR A 100 7.79 0.81 9.27
N LEU A 101 7.29 -0.39 8.96
CA LEU A 101 6.14 -0.97 9.63
C LEU A 101 6.50 -2.36 10.12
N ILE A 102 6.22 -2.62 11.38
CA ILE A 102 6.50 -3.91 12.03
C ILE A 102 5.20 -4.48 12.55
N ASN A 103 4.91 -5.73 12.15
CA ASN A 103 3.83 -6.50 12.75
C ASN A 103 4.37 -7.22 13.97
N ASP A 104 4.22 -6.62 15.13
CA ASP A 104 4.60 -7.19 16.42
C ASP A 104 3.42 -7.88 17.13
N GLY A 105 2.31 -8.04 16.45
CA GLY A 105 1.13 -8.75 16.94
C GLY A 105 1.12 -10.24 16.58
N ALA A 106 0.04 -10.92 16.96
CA ALA A 106 -0.15 -12.34 16.72
C ALA A 106 -0.90 -12.67 15.43
N GLU A 107 -1.56 -11.68 14.83
CA GLU A 107 -2.37 -11.85 13.63
C GLU A 107 -1.75 -11.12 12.43
N PRO A 108 -2.06 -11.54 11.20
CA PRO A 108 -1.62 -10.80 10.01
C PRO A 108 -2.14 -9.37 10.01
N VAL A 109 -1.33 -8.44 9.51
CA VAL A 109 -1.76 -7.07 9.23
C VAL A 109 -2.13 -6.97 7.76
N GLU A 110 -3.33 -6.46 7.50
CA GLU A 110 -3.85 -6.26 6.15
C GLU A 110 -3.96 -4.76 5.88
N LEU A 111 -3.32 -4.33 4.81
CA LEU A 111 -3.24 -2.92 4.43
C LEU A 111 -3.88 -2.69 3.06
N LEU A 112 -4.42 -1.48 2.90
CA LEU A 112 -4.78 -0.93 1.60
C LEU A 112 -3.90 0.29 1.36
N CYS A 113 -3.07 0.22 0.31
CA CYS A 113 -2.05 1.23 0.03
C CYS A 113 -2.35 1.96 -1.28
N PHE A 114 -2.30 3.28 -1.23
CA PHE A 114 -2.48 4.16 -2.39
C PHE A 114 -1.19 4.95 -2.61
N PHE A 115 -0.70 4.98 -3.84
CA PHE A 115 0.42 5.83 -4.23
C PHE A 115 -0.05 6.90 -5.20
N THR A 116 0.20 8.15 -4.87
CA THR A 116 -0.18 9.31 -5.69
C THR A 116 1.05 10.21 -5.89
N PRO A 117 1.57 10.31 -7.12
CA PRO A 117 1.22 9.57 -8.34
C PRO A 117 1.53 8.07 -8.24
N PRO A 118 1.14 7.25 -9.24
CA PRO A 118 1.34 5.82 -9.21
C PRO A 118 2.81 5.41 -9.05
N ILE A 119 3.05 4.32 -8.31
CA ILE A 119 4.37 3.73 -8.17
C ILE A 119 4.58 2.55 -9.15
N ALA A 120 3.49 2.03 -9.67
CA ALA A 120 3.52 0.90 -10.60
C ALA A 120 2.46 1.00 -11.69
#